data_b356057e6af0c74645700ae9409c4033
#
_entry.id   b356057e6af0c74645700ae9409c4033
#
_cell.length_a   1.000
_cell.length_b   1.000
_cell.length_c   1.000
_cell.angle_alpha   90.00
_cell.angle_beta   90.00
_cell.angle_gamma   90.00
#
_symmetry.space_group_name_H-M   'P 1'
#
loop_
_entity.id
_entity.type
_entity.pdbx_description
1 polymer ?
#
loop_
_entity_poly.entity_id
_entity_poly.type
_entity_poly.pdbx_seq_one_letter_code
_entity_poly.pdbx_strand_id
1 'polypeptide(L)'
;MQTAGKCAVRLDLSRVFCPSSVWNCRAVNRVNGLVSCRRYSVIPPPRDEQEKAMLDRMLRVDHAGEYGANRIYAGQMAVLGRTQTGPLIQHMWDQEKIHLEKFNEILGEHRVRPTLLLPLWNIAGFALGACTALLGKEGAMACTVAVEESISEHYNSQIRTLMEADPDRYTELLQLIKEFRDDEIEHHDTGLEHDAESVPGYMLLKTAIQAGCTAAIYISQRI
;
A
#
# COMPACT_ATOMS: atom_id res chain seq x y z
N MET A 1 12.72 -38.42 -54.85
CA MET A 1 12.74 -38.87 -53.44
C MET A 1 13.05 -37.65 -52.60
N GLN A 2 12.01 -37.06 -52.05
CA GLN A 2 12.10 -35.87 -51.17
C GLN A 2 11.95 -36.35 -49.74
N THR A 3 12.96 -36.08 -48.91
CA THR A 3 12.95 -36.34 -47.49
C THR A 3 12.40 -35.11 -46.76
N ALA A 4 11.27 -35.29 -46.11
CA ALA A 4 10.62 -34.27 -45.30
C ALA A 4 11.40 -34.05 -44.01
N GLY A 5 11.94 -32.85 -43.83
CA GLY A 5 12.53 -32.36 -42.56
C GLY A 5 11.43 -32.07 -41.56
N LYS A 6 11.42 -32.77 -40.44
CA LYS A 6 10.58 -32.49 -39.29
C LYS A 6 11.14 -31.25 -38.55
N CYS A 7 10.42 -30.14 -38.64
CA CYS A 7 10.68 -28.97 -37.83
C CYS A 7 10.12 -29.23 -36.41
N ALA A 8 11.00 -29.48 -35.45
CA ALA A 8 10.63 -29.57 -34.03
C ALA A 8 10.55 -28.17 -33.47
N VAL A 9 9.35 -27.62 -33.29
CA VAL A 9 9.11 -26.41 -32.53
C VAL A 9 9.32 -26.71 -31.05
N ARG A 10 10.42 -26.28 -30.51
CA ARG A 10 10.65 -26.26 -29.06
C ARG A 10 9.75 -25.16 -28.46
N LEU A 11 8.65 -25.56 -27.86
CA LEU A 11 7.86 -24.66 -27.00
C LEU A 11 8.69 -24.35 -25.77
N ASP A 12 9.13 -23.10 -25.68
CA ASP A 12 9.75 -22.53 -24.49
C ASP A 12 8.64 -22.28 -23.44
N LEU A 13 8.53 -23.19 -22.47
CA LEU A 13 7.57 -23.15 -21.38
C LEU A 13 8.01 -22.26 -20.20
N SER A 14 8.96 -21.35 -20.42
CA SER A 14 9.44 -20.43 -19.37
C SER A 14 8.52 -19.25 -19.07
N ARG A 15 7.37 -19.14 -19.76
CA ARG A 15 6.37 -18.09 -19.51
C ARG A 15 4.98 -18.68 -19.31
N VAL A 16 4.76 -19.34 -18.19
CA VAL A 16 3.39 -19.56 -17.69
C VAL A 16 2.97 -18.25 -17.01
N PHE A 17 2.28 -17.41 -17.76
CA PHE A 17 1.58 -16.26 -17.22
C PHE A 17 0.48 -16.75 -16.27
N CYS A 18 0.60 -16.48 -14.98
CA CYS A 18 -0.49 -16.55 -14.03
C CYS A 18 -1.16 -15.17 -14.00
N PRO A 19 -2.44 -15.01 -14.41
CA PRO A 19 -3.03 -13.70 -14.66
C PRO A 19 -3.49 -12.95 -13.40
N SER A 20 -2.99 -13.24 -12.23
CA SER A 20 -3.47 -12.60 -11.00
C SER A 20 -2.46 -12.43 -9.87
N SER A 21 -1.16 -12.36 -10.15
CA SER A 21 -0.20 -11.85 -9.17
C SER A 21 1.14 -11.52 -9.82
N VAL A 22 1.56 -10.29 -9.74
CA VAL A 22 2.82 -9.73 -10.24
C VAL A 22 4.01 -10.13 -9.35
N TRP A 23 3.97 -11.23 -8.60
CA TRP A 23 5.06 -11.61 -7.69
C TRP A 23 5.65 -12.98 -8.03
N ASN A 24 6.97 -12.96 -8.20
CA ASN A 24 7.89 -14.03 -8.58
C ASN A 24 7.56 -15.42 -8.00
N CYS A 25 7.16 -16.36 -8.86
CA CYS A 25 7.32 -17.79 -8.59
C CYS A 25 8.81 -18.20 -8.72
N ARG A 26 9.60 -18.09 -7.66
CA ARG A 26 11.04 -18.39 -7.66
C ARG A 26 11.41 -19.81 -7.22
N ALA A 27 10.52 -20.78 -7.19
CA ALA A 27 10.92 -22.20 -7.13
C ALA A 27 9.84 -23.12 -7.66
N VAL A 28 10.11 -23.82 -8.74
CA VAL A 28 9.31 -24.93 -9.25
C VAL A 28 9.94 -26.23 -8.76
N ASN A 29 9.42 -26.84 -7.70
CA ASN A 29 9.74 -28.21 -7.35
C ASN A 29 8.76 -29.16 -8.04
N ARG A 30 9.26 -29.97 -8.98
CA ARG A 30 8.49 -31.07 -9.57
C ARG A 30 8.56 -32.31 -8.68
N VAL A 31 7.47 -32.63 -8.03
CA VAL A 31 7.27 -33.94 -7.41
C VAL A 31 5.97 -34.50 -8.01
N ASN A 32 6.07 -35.65 -8.69
CA ASN A 32 4.93 -36.42 -9.26
C ASN A 32 4.02 -35.65 -10.23
N GLY A 33 4.57 -34.79 -11.10
CA GLY A 33 3.79 -34.15 -12.16
C GLY A 33 2.89 -32.98 -11.73
N LEU A 34 2.78 -32.73 -10.44
CA LEU A 34 2.09 -31.57 -9.90
C LEU A 34 3.08 -30.40 -9.73
N VAL A 35 2.80 -29.27 -10.35
CA VAL A 35 3.52 -28.03 -10.11
C VAL A 35 2.98 -27.42 -8.82
N SER A 36 3.68 -27.64 -7.71
CA SER A 36 3.38 -26.95 -6.46
C SER A 36 4.09 -25.60 -6.49
N CYS A 37 3.34 -24.54 -6.73
CA CYS A 37 3.81 -23.18 -6.47
C CYS A 37 3.80 -22.97 -4.94
N ARG A 38 4.95 -23.02 -4.28
CA ARG A 38 5.06 -22.51 -2.91
C ARG A 38 4.85 -21.00 -2.99
N ARG A 39 3.74 -20.51 -2.47
CA ARG A 39 3.62 -19.09 -2.11
C ARG A 39 4.64 -18.85 -1.00
N TYR A 40 5.65 -18.05 -1.30
CA TYR A 40 6.48 -17.51 -0.24
C TYR A 40 5.64 -16.48 0.50
N SER A 41 5.40 -16.72 1.77
CA SER A 41 4.76 -15.73 2.62
C SER A 41 5.72 -14.55 2.81
N VAL A 42 5.21 -13.33 2.60
CA VAL A 42 5.97 -12.09 2.81
C VAL A 42 6.47 -11.98 4.27
N ILE A 43 5.74 -12.63 5.18
CA ILE A 43 6.05 -12.61 6.61
C ILE A 43 6.48 -14.00 7.05
N PRO A 44 7.64 -14.13 7.71
CA PRO A 44 8.08 -15.40 8.25
C PRO A 44 7.16 -15.85 9.41
N PRO A 45 7.04 -17.16 9.67
CA PRO A 45 6.32 -17.64 10.83
C PRO A 45 6.89 -17.02 12.12
N PRO A 46 6.06 -16.46 13.01
CA PRO A 46 6.54 -15.82 14.23
C PRO A 46 7.26 -16.84 15.15
N ARG A 47 8.30 -16.41 15.83
CA ARG A 47 9.09 -17.24 16.77
C ARG A 47 8.34 -17.45 18.08
N ASP A 48 7.59 -16.44 18.49
CA ASP A 48 6.83 -16.40 19.74
C ASP A 48 5.63 -15.46 19.64
N GLU A 49 4.84 -15.40 20.71
CA GLU A 49 3.64 -14.54 20.78
C GLU A 49 3.95 -13.04 20.81
N GLN A 50 5.15 -12.64 21.22
CA GLN A 50 5.56 -11.22 21.24
C GLN A 50 5.86 -10.75 19.82
N GLU A 51 6.64 -11.53 19.06
CA GLU A 51 6.89 -11.26 17.64
C GLU A 51 5.58 -11.26 16.84
N LYS A 52 4.71 -12.26 17.09
CA LYS A 52 3.39 -12.30 16.47
C LYS A 52 2.59 -11.03 16.75
N ALA A 53 2.51 -10.62 18.01
CA ALA A 53 1.77 -9.42 18.40
C ALA A 53 2.35 -8.14 17.81
N MET A 54 3.66 -8.07 17.62
CA MET A 54 4.35 -6.96 16.95
C MET A 54 3.94 -6.90 15.47
N LEU A 55 4.07 -8.01 14.75
CA LEU A 55 3.72 -8.10 13.33
C LEU A 55 2.23 -7.84 13.10
N ASP A 56 1.36 -8.43 13.92
CA ASP A 56 -0.09 -8.20 13.82
C ASP A 56 -0.46 -6.72 13.99
N ARG A 57 0.24 -5.99 14.88
CA ARG A 57 0.03 -4.54 15.05
C ARG A 57 0.51 -3.73 13.86
N MET A 58 1.71 -4.04 13.32
CA MET A 58 2.24 -3.39 12.12
C MET A 58 1.24 -3.53 10.97
N LEU A 59 0.90 -4.74 10.61
CA LEU A 59 0.00 -5.03 9.50
C LEU A 59 -1.38 -4.41 9.66
N ARG A 60 -1.90 -4.39 10.87
CA ARG A 60 -3.22 -3.78 11.14
C ARG A 60 -3.19 -2.28 10.89
N VAL A 61 -2.12 -1.61 11.25
CA VAL A 61 -1.97 -0.16 11.04
C VAL A 61 -1.75 0.14 9.57
N ASP A 62 -0.90 -0.62 8.90
CA ASP A 62 -0.64 -0.45 7.47
C ASP A 62 -1.94 -0.60 6.67
N HIS A 63 -2.66 -1.70 6.89
CA HIS A 63 -3.97 -1.89 6.28
C HIS A 63 -4.96 -0.75 6.59
N ALA A 64 -4.96 -0.22 7.81
CA ALA A 64 -5.84 0.90 8.19
C ALA A 64 -5.42 2.21 7.50
N GLY A 65 -4.13 2.44 7.32
CA GLY A 65 -3.56 3.57 6.58
C GLY A 65 -3.98 3.54 5.11
N GLU A 66 -3.70 2.43 4.43
CA GLU A 66 -4.08 2.24 3.02
C GLU A 66 -5.60 2.34 2.79
N TYR A 67 -6.38 1.77 3.73
CA TYR A 67 -7.83 1.92 3.68
C TYR A 67 -8.26 3.38 3.82
N GLY A 68 -7.63 4.11 4.74
CA GLY A 68 -7.87 5.54 4.95
C GLY A 68 -7.51 6.38 3.72
N ALA A 69 -6.30 6.19 3.17
CA ALA A 69 -5.83 6.86 1.95
C ALA A 69 -6.76 6.58 0.77
N ASN A 70 -7.13 5.32 0.54
CA ASN A 70 -8.09 4.95 -0.49
C ASN A 70 -9.42 5.71 -0.35
N ARG A 71 -9.91 5.94 0.88
CA ARG A 71 -11.14 6.72 1.14
C ARG A 71 -10.96 8.21 0.93
N ILE A 72 -9.76 8.75 1.26
CA ILE A 72 -9.42 10.16 1.00
C ILE A 72 -9.43 10.43 -0.51
N TYR A 73 -8.74 9.62 -1.29
CA TYR A 73 -8.74 9.76 -2.76
C TYR A 73 -10.13 9.61 -3.36
N ALA A 74 -10.95 8.70 -2.85
CA ALA A 74 -12.36 8.59 -3.27
C ALA A 74 -13.15 9.87 -3.00
N GLY A 75 -12.91 10.53 -1.86
CA GLY A 75 -13.51 11.82 -1.52
C GLY A 75 -13.02 12.95 -2.45
N GLN A 76 -11.72 13.02 -2.73
CA GLN A 76 -11.15 13.98 -3.68
C GLN A 76 -11.73 13.78 -5.09
N MET A 77 -11.83 12.54 -5.56
CA MET A 77 -12.41 12.20 -6.86
C MET A 77 -13.89 12.53 -6.96
N ALA A 78 -14.65 12.45 -5.87
CA ALA A 78 -16.06 12.86 -5.86
C ALA A 78 -16.24 14.37 -6.19
N VAL A 79 -15.25 15.19 -5.83
CA VAL A 79 -15.27 16.65 -6.05
C VAL A 79 -14.53 17.04 -7.32
N LEU A 80 -13.30 16.55 -7.51
CA LEU A 80 -12.37 16.99 -8.57
C LEU A 80 -12.28 16.04 -9.76
N GLY A 81 -12.94 14.89 -9.74
CA GLY A 81 -12.79 13.85 -10.76
C GLY A 81 -13.15 14.29 -12.19
N ARG A 82 -13.99 15.34 -12.34
CA ARG A 82 -14.37 15.92 -13.65
C ARG A 82 -13.54 17.15 -14.02
N THR A 83 -12.53 17.49 -13.25
CA THR A 83 -11.63 18.63 -13.52
C THR A 83 -10.36 18.14 -14.20
N GLN A 84 -9.48 19.07 -14.56
CA GLN A 84 -8.16 18.76 -15.10
C GLN A 84 -7.26 18.01 -14.10
N THR A 85 -7.53 18.11 -12.81
CA THR A 85 -6.81 17.42 -11.73
C THR A 85 -7.28 15.96 -11.57
N GLY A 86 -8.47 15.62 -12.05
CA GLY A 86 -9.05 14.28 -11.91
C GLY A 86 -8.13 13.15 -12.34
N PRO A 87 -7.49 13.18 -13.53
CA PRO A 87 -6.59 12.14 -13.97
C PRO A 87 -5.38 11.93 -13.06
N LEU A 88 -4.85 13.01 -12.47
CA LEU A 88 -3.74 12.94 -11.51
C LEU A 88 -4.16 12.22 -10.23
N ILE A 89 -5.27 12.65 -9.63
CA ILE A 89 -5.83 12.00 -8.43
C ILE A 89 -6.16 10.53 -8.72
N GLN A 90 -6.71 10.24 -9.90
CA GLN A 90 -7.03 8.86 -10.29
C GLN A 90 -5.79 8.00 -10.38
N HIS A 91 -4.67 8.52 -10.88
CA HIS A 91 -3.41 7.80 -10.97
C HIS A 91 -2.90 7.39 -9.59
N MET A 92 -2.78 8.33 -8.65
CA MET A 92 -2.39 8.05 -7.27
C MET A 92 -3.37 7.08 -6.60
N TRP A 93 -4.68 7.29 -6.78
CA TRP A 93 -5.68 6.37 -6.22
C TRP A 93 -5.58 4.94 -6.77
N ASP A 94 -5.19 4.76 -8.02
CA ASP A 94 -5.02 3.41 -8.58
C ASP A 94 -3.83 2.68 -7.94
N GLN A 95 -2.76 3.38 -7.54
CA GLN A 95 -1.65 2.83 -6.76
C GLN A 95 -2.12 2.44 -5.34
N GLU A 96 -2.85 3.31 -4.64
CA GLU A 96 -3.44 3.01 -3.32
C GLU A 96 -4.33 1.76 -3.30
N LYS A 97 -5.05 1.51 -4.39
CA LYS A 97 -5.85 0.27 -4.50
C LYS A 97 -4.99 -0.97 -4.53
N ILE A 98 -3.80 -0.89 -5.15
CA ILE A 98 -2.84 -2.00 -5.21
C ILE A 98 -2.26 -2.24 -3.81
N HIS A 99 -1.87 -1.18 -3.09
CA HIS A 99 -1.38 -1.28 -1.72
C HIS A 99 -2.42 -1.92 -0.80
N LEU A 100 -3.65 -1.41 -0.82
CA LEU A 100 -4.75 -1.95 -0.02
C LEU A 100 -5.05 -3.42 -0.35
N GLU A 101 -5.07 -3.80 -1.64
CA GLU A 101 -5.28 -5.19 -2.05
C GLU A 101 -4.18 -6.08 -1.49
N LYS A 102 -2.92 -5.63 -1.54
CA LYS A 102 -1.78 -6.35 -1.00
C LYS A 102 -1.89 -6.57 0.49
N PHE A 103 -2.24 -5.55 1.27
CA PHE A 103 -2.44 -5.72 2.71
C PHE A 103 -3.66 -6.58 3.05
N ASN A 104 -4.74 -6.53 2.25
CA ASN A 104 -5.87 -7.45 2.39
C ASN A 104 -5.44 -8.92 2.24
N GLU A 105 -4.58 -9.22 1.23
CA GLU A 105 -4.02 -10.56 1.05
C GLU A 105 -3.21 -11.00 2.26
N ILE A 106 -2.27 -10.14 2.72
CA ILE A 106 -1.38 -10.43 3.84
C ILE A 106 -2.17 -10.66 5.13
N LEU A 107 -3.13 -9.80 5.44
CA LEU A 107 -4.00 -9.98 6.62
C LEU A 107 -4.74 -11.31 6.57
N GLY A 108 -5.27 -11.68 5.39
CA GLY A 108 -5.96 -12.95 5.18
C GLY A 108 -5.04 -14.16 5.38
N GLU A 109 -3.84 -14.14 4.79
CA GLU A 109 -2.86 -15.22 4.89
C GLU A 109 -2.38 -15.45 6.33
N HIS A 110 -2.13 -14.36 7.07
CA HIS A 110 -1.63 -14.41 8.45
C HIS A 110 -2.73 -14.40 9.52
N ARG A 111 -4.00 -14.37 9.10
CA ARG A 111 -5.18 -14.31 9.99
C ARG A 111 -5.10 -13.13 10.97
N VAL A 112 -4.59 -12.01 10.51
CA VAL A 112 -4.56 -10.77 11.28
C VAL A 112 -5.93 -10.10 11.14
N ARG A 113 -6.53 -9.73 12.28
CA ARG A 113 -7.80 -9.01 12.28
C ARG A 113 -7.54 -7.53 11.95
N PRO A 114 -8.23 -6.95 10.96
CA PRO A 114 -8.17 -5.52 10.73
C PRO A 114 -8.72 -4.74 11.92
N THR A 115 -8.43 -3.44 11.99
CA THR A 115 -8.95 -2.58 13.05
C THR A 115 -10.49 -2.54 13.03
N LEU A 116 -11.11 -2.48 14.21
CA LEU A 116 -12.55 -2.28 14.34
C LEU A 116 -13.00 -0.87 13.90
N LEU A 117 -12.05 0.03 13.66
CA LEU A 117 -12.33 1.43 13.27
C LEU A 117 -12.54 1.60 11.77
N LEU A 118 -12.46 0.55 10.93
CA LEU A 118 -12.69 0.68 9.48
C LEU A 118 -13.99 1.43 9.11
N PRO A 119 -15.14 1.20 9.78
CA PRO A 119 -16.35 1.97 9.49
C PRO A 119 -16.19 3.47 9.76
N LEU A 120 -15.41 3.83 10.79
CA LEU A 120 -15.09 5.23 11.08
C LEU A 120 -14.14 5.81 10.03
N TRP A 121 -13.08 5.10 9.68
CA TRP A 121 -12.13 5.52 8.65
C TRP A 121 -12.77 5.63 7.27
N ASN A 122 -13.78 4.81 6.96
CA ASN A 122 -14.55 4.93 5.73
C ASN A 122 -15.21 6.31 5.60
N ILE A 123 -15.84 6.79 6.68
CA ILE A 123 -16.54 8.08 6.67
C ILE A 123 -15.55 9.22 6.81
N ALA A 124 -14.62 9.15 7.75
CA ALA A 124 -13.67 10.22 8.06
C ALA A 124 -12.71 10.47 6.88
N GLY A 125 -12.15 9.42 6.28
CA GLY A 125 -11.27 9.55 5.12
C GLY A 125 -11.99 10.16 3.92
N PHE A 126 -13.18 9.66 3.58
CA PHE A 126 -13.97 10.24 2.49
C PHE A 126 -14.33 11.72 2.74
N ALA A 127 -14.76 12.04 3.95
CA ALA A 127 -15.11 13.42 4.31
C ALA A 127 -13.87 14.33 4.26
N LEU A 128 -12.73 13.89 4.78
CA LEU A 128 -11.47 14.64 4.72
C LEU A 128 -11.07 14.94 3.26
N GLY A 129 -11.05 13.90 2.41
CA GLY A 129 -10.72 14.06 0.99
C GLY A 129 -11.69 15.01 0.27
N ALA A 130 -13.01 14.84 0.47
CA ALA A 130 -14.01 15.72 -0.14
C ALA A 130 -13.91 17.16 0.37
N CYS A 131 -13.78 17.38 1.69
CA CYS A 131 -13.71 18.73 2.26
C CYS A 131 -12.45 19.48 1.81
N THR A 132 -11.30 18.80 1.76
CA THR A 132 -10.07 19.44 1.27
C THR A 132 -10.12 19.71 -0.23
N ALA A 133 -10.72 18.82 -1.02
CA ALA A 133 -10.95 19.04 -2.45
C ALA A 133 -11.93 20.19 -2.77
N LEU A 134 -12.86 20.52 -1.86
CA LEU A 134 -13.72 21.72 -2.00
C LEU A 134 -12.92 23.04 -1.89
N LEU A 135 -11.70 23.02 -1.34
CA LEU A 135 -10.77 24.16 -1.37
C LEU A 135 -9.99 24.27 -2.69
N GLY A 136 -10.31 23.42 -3.68
CA GLY A 136 -9.64 23.37 -4.98
C GLY A 136 -8.54 22.29 -5.03
N LYS A 137 -7.81 22.31 -6.16
CA LYS A 137 -6.65 21.43 -6.40
C LYS A 137 -5.64 21.54 -5.25
N GLU A 138 -5.32 22.74 -4.86
CA GLU A 138 -4.31 23.05 -3.83
C GLU A 138 -4.71 22.45 -2.48
N GLY A 139 -6.00 22.48 -2.13
CA GLY A 139 -6.49 21.85 -0.89
C GLY A 139 -6.44 20.33 -0.92
N ALA A 140 -6.78 19.71 -2.05
CA ALA A 140 -6.64 18.28 -2.23
C ALA A 140 -5.16 17.86 -2.15
N MET A 141 -4.26 18.56 -2.82
CA MET A 141 -2.82 18.29 -2.81
C MET A 141 -2.22 18.51 -1.43
N ALA A 142 -2.64 19.54 -0.68
CA ALA A 142 -2.22 19.75 0.71
C ALA A 142 -2.63 18.59 1.64
N CYS A 143 -3.81 18.01 1.41
CA CYS A 143 -4.24 16.83 2.12
C CYS A 143 -3.36 15.62 1.78
N THR A 144 -3.11 15.38 0.49
CA THR A 144 -2.18 14.33 0.02
C THR A 144 -0.82 14.50 0.69
N VAL A 145 -0.16 15.66 0.59
CA VAL A 145 1.14 15.91 1.24
C VAL A 145 1.13 15.59 2.74
N ALA A 146 0.09 16.01 3.46
CA ALA A 146 0.01 15.80 4.91
C ALA A 146 -0.16 14.32 5.29
N VAL A 147 -0.94 13.58 4.53
CA VAL A 147 -1.22 12.15 4.76
C VAL A 147 0.00 11.31 4.39
N GLU A 148 0.55 11.50 3.18
CA GLU A 148 1.65 10.68 2.68
C GLU A 148 2.95 10.91 3.46
N GLU A 149 3.20 12.13 3.96
CA GLU A 149 4.31 12.37 4.88
C GLU A 149 4.13 11.58 6.19
N SER A 150 2.90 11.50 6.71
CA SER A 150 2.62 10.74 7.92
C SER A 150 2.76 9.23 7.72
N ILE A 151 2.31 8.70 6.57
CA ILE A 151 2.40 7.29 6.23
C ILE A 151 3.86 6.90 5.95
N SER A 152 4.59 7.70 5.16
CA SER A 152 6.01 7.46 4.86
C SER A 152 6.87 7.40 6.13
N GLU A 153 6.63 8.33 7.09
CA GLU A 153 7.36 8.30 8.37
C GLU A 153 6.96 7.09 9.23
N HIS A 154 5.70 6.67 9.16
CA HIS A 154 5.27 5.44 9.81
C HIS A 154 6.00 4.22 9.22
N TYR A 155 6.07 4.08 7.90
CA TYR A 155 6.84 3.03 7.23
C TYR A 155 8.33 3.10 7.56
N ASN A 156 8.93 4.29 7.60
CA ASN A 156 10.32 4.47 8.02
C ASN A 156 10.56 3.96 9.46
N SER A 157 9.60 4.18 10.36
CA SER A 157 9.67 3.66 11.74
C SER A 157 9.62 2.14 11.77
N GLN A 158 8.78 1.51 10.96
CA GLN A 158 8.71 0.06 10.84
C GLN A 158 9.98 -0.53 10.24
N ILE A 159 10.51 0.08 9.17
CA ILE A 159 11.78 -0.34 8.56
C ILE A 159 12.89 -0.33 9.60
N ARG A 160 13.02 0.73 10.41
CA ARG A 160 14.00 0.79 11.51
C ARG A 160 13.81 -0.36 12.49
N THR A 161 12.60 -0.61 12.94
CA THR A 161 12.28 -1.69 13.88
C THR A 161 12.65 -3.07 13.33
N LEU A 162 12.31 -3.36 12.08
CA LEU A 162 12.60 -4.65 11.46
C LEU A 162 14.08 -4.84 11.16
N MET A 163 14.79 -3.77 10.77
CA MET A 163 16.23 -3.77 10.55
C MET A 163 17.02 -4.00 11.85
N GLU A 164 16.56 -3.45 12.96
CA GLU A 164 17.17 -3.64 14.29
C GLU A 164 16.90 -5.04 14.85
N ALA A 165 15.75 -5.62 14.52
CA ALA A 165 15.37 -6.94 15.02
C ALA A 165 16.12 -8.08 14.31
N ASP A 166 15.97 -8.23 12.99
CA ASP A 166 16.60 -9.29 12.19
C ASP A 166 16.36 -9.01 10.68
N PRO A 167 17.23 -8.25 10.01
CA PRO A 167 17.01 -7.83 8.62
C PRO A 167 16.97 -9.00 7.63
N ASP A 168 17.74 -10.06 7.88
CA ASP A 168 17.78 -11.23 6.99
C ASP A 168 16.46 -12.01 7.07
N ARG A 169 15.86 -12.06 8.24
CA ARG A 169 14.57 -12.72 8.46
C ARG A 169 13.41 -11.99 7.82
N TYR A 170 13.42 -10.66 7.84
CA TYR A 170 12.33 -9.83 7.34
C TYR A 170 12.58 -9.27 5.92
N THR A 171 13.48 -9.86 5.16
CA THR A 171 13.90 -9.36 3.83
C THR A 171 12.72 -9.05 2.92
N GLU A 172 11.76 -9.97 2.77
CA GLU A 172 10.60 -9.79 1.88
C GLU A 172 9.63 -8.71 2.41
N LEU A 173 9.40 -8.67 3.72
CA LEU A 173 8.57 -7.63 4.35
C LEU A 173 9.23 -6.25 4.25
N LEU A 174 10.53 -6.18 4.50
CA LEU A 174 11.31 -4.95 4.34
C LEU A 174 11.29 -4.42 2.91
N GLN A 175 11.36 -5.33 1.92
CA GLN A 175 11.27 -4.94 0.52
C GLN A 175 9.90 -4.36 0.21
N LEU A 176 8.82 -5.02 0.62
CA LEU A 176 7.45 -4.56 0.40
C LEU A 176 7.20 -3.18 1.03
N ILE A 177 7.57 -3.01 2.32
CA ILE A 177 7.35 -1.74 3.02
C ILE A 177 8.19 -0.61 2.39
N LYS A 178 9.41 -0.91 1.91
CA LYS A 178 10.23 0.08 1.21
C LYS A 178 9.62 0.49 -0.13
N GLU A 179 9.10 -0.46 -0.91
CA GLU A 179 8.44 -0.18 -2.17
C GLU A 179 7.23 0.73 -1.95
N PHE A 180 6.35 0.40 -1.02
CA PHE A 180 5.18 1.23 -0.70
C PHE A 180 5.57 2.60 -0.14
N ARG A 181 6.53 2.65 0.80
CA ARG A 181 7.06 3.92 1.31
C ARG A 181 7.59 4.82 0.19
N ASP A 182 8.24 4.26 -0.83
CA ASP A 182 8.79 5.02 -1.95
C ASP A 182 7.66 5.58 -2.84
N ASP A 183 6.57 4.82 -3.03
CA ASP A 183 5.36 5.29 -3.71
C ASP A 183 4.68 6.43 -2.94
N GLU A 184 4.60 6.36 -1.58
CA GLU A 184 4.05 7.45 -0.75
C GLU A 184 4.90 8.74 -0.83
N ILE A 185 6.22 8.61 -0.95
CA ILE A 185 7.11 9.76 -1.18
C ILE A 185 6.83 10.36 -2.56
N GLU A 186 6.59 9.56 -3.59
CA GLU A 186 6.21 10.04 -4.92
C GLU A 186 4.88 10.79 -4.90
N HIS A 187 3.87 10.28 -4.17
CA HIS A 187 2.59 10.97 -3.98
C HIS A 187 2.75 12.29 -3.24
N HIS A 188 3.56 12.31 -2.16
CA HIS A 188 3.90 13.51 -1.43
C HIS A 188 4.53 14.57 -2.33
N ASP A 189 5.57 14.21 -3.09
CA ASP A 189 6.29 15.11 -3.98
C ASP A 189 5.38 15.60 -5.11
N THR A 190 4.54 14.73 -5.66
CA THR A 190 3.50 15.08 -6.63
C THR A 190 2.54 16.15 -6.05
N GLY A 191 2.15 16.01 -4.79
CA GLY A 191 1.31 17.01 -4.11
C GLY A 191 1.99 18.37 -4.03
N LEU A 192 3.28 18.41 -3.70
CA LEU A 192 4.08 19.65 -3.66
C LEU A 192 4.22 20.28 -5.05
N GLU A 193 4.52 19.50 -6.07
CA GLU A 193 4.64 19.95 -7.47
C GLU A 193 3.33 20.55 -8.02
N HIS A 194 2.20 20.17 -7.42
CA HIS A 194 0.87 20.64 -7.82
C HIS A 194 0.28 21.69 -6.87
N ASP A 195 1.16 22.55 -6.33
CA ASP A 195 0.82 23.76 -5.57
C ASP A 195 0.14 23.53 -4.21
N ALA A 196 0.41 22.40 -3.53
CA ALA A 196 -0.15 22.11 -2.21
C ALA A 196 0.05 23.25 -1.22
N GLU A 197 1.24 23.89 -1.22
CA GLU A 197 1.59 24.98 -0.32
C GLU A 197 0.84 26.28 -0.59
N SER A 198 0.20 26.39 -1.74
CA SER A 198 -0.55 27.59 -2.13
C SER A 198 -1.95 27.68 -1.50
N VAL A 199 -2.43 26.61 -0.85
CA VAL A 199 -3.72 26.67 -0.15
C VAL A 199 -3.65 27.62 1.06
N PRO A 200 -4.65 28.49 1.25
CA PRO A 200 -4.66 29.38 2.43
C PRO A 200 -4.61 28.58 3.74
N GLY A 201 -3.66 28.92 4.60
CA GLY A 201 -3.50 28.24 5.88
C GLY A 201 -2.84 26.85 5.80
N TYR A 202 -2.06 26.58 4.75
CA TYR A 202 -1.40 25.28 4.49
C TYR A 202 -0.80 24.65 5.75
N MET A 203 0.03 25.38 6.51
CA MET A 203 0.67 24.82 7.70
C MET A 203 -0.32 24.39 8.78
N LEU A 204 -1.42 25.14 8.95
CA LEU A 204 -2.46 24.77 9.91
C LEU A 204 -3.21 23.53 9.44
N LEU A 205 -3.58 23.47 8.16
CA LEU A 205 -4.26 22.32 7.56
C LEU A 205 -3.39 21.08 7.65
N LYS A 206 -2.13 21.17 7.22
CA LYS A 206 -1.15 20.08 7.28
C LYS A 206 -0.99 19.55 8.69
N THR A 207 -0.75 20.44 9.67
CA THR A 207 -0.56 20.05 11.08
C THR A 207 -1.81 19.36 11.65
N ALA A 208 -3.00 19.88 11.35
CA ALA A 208 -4.25 19.28 11.82
C ALA A 208 -4.46 17.86 11.24
N ILE A 209 -4.19 17.66 9.94
CA ILE A 209 -4.28 16.35 9.29
C ILE A 209 -3.25 15.38 9.88
N GLN A 210 -2.00 15.78 10.03
CA GLN A 210 -0.94 14.96 10.62
C GLN A 210 -1.23 14.56 12.07
N ALA A 211 -1.80 15.45 12.86
CA ALA A 211 -2.27 15.13 14.21
C ALA A 211 -3.39 14.07 14.17
N GLY A 212 -4.31 14.18 13.19
CA GLY A 212 -5.34 13.17 12.94
C GLY A 212 -4.76 11.82 12.53
N CYS A 213 -3.78 11.79 11.62
CA CYS A 213 -3.07 10.57 11.21
C CYS A 213 -2.34 9.92 12.39
N THR A 214 -1.64 10.69 13.20
CA THR A 214 -0.97 10.21 14.42
C THR A 214 -1.96 9.55 15.39
N ALA A 215 -3.10 10.19 15.63
CA ALA A 215 -4.16 9.63 16.47
C ALA A 215 -4.74 8.35 15.87
N ALA A 216 -4.99 8.32 14.55
CA ALA A 216 -5.51 7.16 13.83
C ALA A 216 -4.55 5.95 13.92
N ILE A 217 -3.26 6.17 13.69
CA ILE A 217 -2.20 5.16 13.84
C ILE A 217 -2.19 4.63 15.28
N TYR A 218 -2.14 5.52 16.27
CA TYR A 218 -2.08 5.15 17.68
C TYR A 218 -3.27 4.28 18.12
N ILE A 219 -4.49 4.60 17.66
CA ILE A 219 -5.69 3.87 18.04
C ILE A 219 -5.78 2.55 17.26
N SER A 220 -5.50 2.55 15.95
CA SER A 220 -5.58 1.34 15.10
C SER A 220 -4.58 0.25 15.51
N GLN A 221 -3.49 0.59 16.16
CA GLN A 221 -2.58 -0.40 16.75
C GLN A 221 -3.22 -1.24 17.87
N ARG A 222 -4.27 -0.72 18.53
CA ARG A 222 -4.82 -1.26 19.77
C ARG A 222 -6.15 -1.98 19.62
N ILE A 223 -6.93 -1.61 18.61
CA ILE A 223 -8.32 -2.10 18.45
C ILE A 223 -8.65 -2.46 17.00
#